data_2e4b21313cc8a6c21b388706d2c4ddab
#
_entry.id   2e4b21313cc8a6c21b388706d2c4ddab
#
_cell.length_a   1.000
_cell.length_b   1.000
_cell.length_c   1.000
_cell.angle_alpha   90.00
_cell.angle_beta   90.00
_cell.angle_gamma   90.00
#
_symmetry.space_group_name_H-M   'P 1'
#
loop_
_entity.id
_entity.type
_entity.pdbx_description
1 polymer ?
#
loop_
_entity_poly.entity_id
_entity_poly.type
_entity_poly.pdbx_seq_one_letter_code
_entity_poly.pdbx_strand_id
1 'polypeptide(L)'
;MDKMIKATVVVVDDDSMMREMLKLILRGEDYSVVGEASNGQDAITQCEKLKPDLVLLDIIMPKMDGLQALEEIHKVSPESIVLMVSADATMDKVAEAIKKGASGFVVKPLKAASVLDRIETILKARKKG
;
A
#
# COMPACT_ATOMS: atom_id res chain seq x y z
N MET A 1 16.76 -23.89 -3.23
CA MET A 1 15.43 -23.75 -3.80
C MET A 1 14.90 -22.34 -3.55
N ASP A 2 14.45 -21.68 -4.60
CA ASP A 2 13.99 -20.29 -4.49
C ASP A 2 12.67 -20.20 -3.75
N LYS A 3 12.56 -19.20 -2.88
CA LYS A 3 11.30 -18.92 -2.21
C LYS A 3 10.30 -18.38 -3.21
N MET A 4 9.07 -18.82 -3.12
CA MET A 4 7.98 -18.24 -3.87
C MET A 4 7.64 -16.87 -3.26
N ILE A 5 7.79 -15.82 -4.03
CA ILE A 5 7.40 -14.49 -3.59
C ILE A 5 5.89 -14.34 -3.80
N LYS A 6 5.16 -13.98 -2.76
CA LYS A 6 3.71 -13.85 -2.82
C LYS A 6 3.27 -12.65 -3.65
N ALA A 7 3.98 -11.53 -3.52
CA ALA A 7 3.68 -10.32 -4.27
C ALA A 7 4.82 -9.32 -4.11
N THR A 8 4.94 -8.42 -5.06
CA THR A 8 5.86 -7.28 -4.96
C THR A 8 5.12 -6.11 -4.35
N VAL A 9 5.79 -5.35 -3.47
CA VAL A 9 5.16 -4.29 -2.70
C VAL A 9 5.99 -3.01 -2.72
N VAL A 10 5.30 -1.88 -2.85
CA VAL A 10 5.88 -0.55 -2.62
C VAL A 10 5.24 -0.01 -1.34
N VAL A 11 6.06 0.49 -0.43
CA VAL A 11 5.62 1.03 0.86
C VAL A 11 5.75 2.55 0.84
N VAL A 12 4.66 3.27 1.12
CA VAL A 12 4.61 4.73 1.08
C VAL A 12 4.12 5.30 2.41
N ASP A 13 5.01 6.03 3.09
CA ASP A 13 4.70 6.68 4.36
C ASP A 13 5.79 7.72 4.60
N ASP A 14 5.44 8.90 5.10
CA ASP A 14 6.45 9.93 5.37
C ASP A 14 7.26 9.64 6.63
N ASP A 15 6.80 8.72 7.47
CA ASP A 15 7.51 8.30 8.68
C ASP A 15 8.43 7.12 8.36
N SER A 16 9.75 7.36 8.46
CA SER A 16 10.74 6.34 8.15
C SER A 16 10.64 5.11 9.06
N MET A 17 10.27 5.30 10.32
CA MET A 17 10.10 4.17 11.25
C MET A 17 8.93 3.30 10.85
N MET A 18 7.85 3.93 10.38
CA MET A 18 6.69 3.19 9.91
C MET A 18 7.05 2.38 8.66
N ARG A 19 7.82 2.97 7.73
CA ARG A 19 8.27 2.22 6.56
C ARG A 19 9.12 1.01 6.96
N GLU A 20 10.03 1.19 7.92
CA GLU A 20 10.86 0.08 8.40
C GLU A 20 10.02 -1.03 9.03
N MET A 21 9.03 -0.65 9.83
CA MET A 21 8.12 -1.62 10.45
C MET A 21 7.36 -2.42 9.40
N LEU A 22 6.80 -1.73 8.41
CA LEU A 22 6.06 -2.40 7.33
C LEU A 22 6.97 -3.33 6.52
N LYS A 23 8.20 -2.90 6.24
CA LYS A 23 9.15 -3.74 5.52
C LYS A 23 9.47 -5.03 6.29
N LEU A 24 9.64 -4.93 7.61
CA LEU A 24 9.89 -6.12 8.43
C LEU A 24 8.71 -7.08 8.42
N ILE A 25 7.50 -6.56 8.57
CA ILE A 25 6.28 -7.36 8.55
C ILE A 25 6.16 -8.12 7.22
N LEU A 26 6.37 -7.40 6.12
CA LEU A 26 6.20 -7.96 4.78
C LEU A 26 7.27 -9.01 4.46
N ARG A 27 8.52 -8.72 4.77
CA ARG A 27 9.63 -9.63 4.47
C ARG A 27 9.54 -10.93 5.26
N GLY A 28 8.95 -10.89 6.44
CA GLY A 28 8.74 -12.07 7.26
C GLY A 28 7.76 -13.07 6.66
N GLU A 29 6.94 -12.63 5.69
CA GLU A 29 5.90 -13.46 5.10
C GLU A 29 6.04 -13.60 3.58
N ASP A 30 7.27 -13.50 3.08
CA ASP A 30 7.60 -13.74 1.67
C ASP A 30 7.03 -12.73 0.68
N TYR A 31 6.76 -11.51 1.14
CA TYR A 31 6.48 -10.39 0.25
C TYR A 31 7.79 -9.70 -0.10
N SER A 32 7.94 -9.30 -1.35
CA SER A 32 9.15 -8.61 -1.81
C SER A 32 8.91 -7.11 -1.84
N VAL A 33 9.56 -6.38 -0.94
CA VAL A 33 9.49 -4.91 -0.93
C VAL A 33 10.45 -4.40 -1.98
N VAL A 34 9.92 -3.96 -3.12
CA VAL A 34 10.72 -3.55 -4.26
C VAL A 34 11.01 -2.05 -4.29
N GLY A 35 10.30 -1.27 -3.48
CA GLY A 35 10.52 0.17 -3.41
C GLY A 35 9.83 0.78 -2.21
N GLU A 36 10.20 2.02 -1.90
CA GLU A 36 9.54 2.80 -0.86
C GLU A 36 9.56 4.27 -1.25
N ALA A 37 8.62 5.02 -0.68
CA ALA A 37 8.52 6.45 -0.93
C ALA A 37 8.07 7.16 0.34
N SER A 38 8.46 8.42 0.47
CA SER A 38 8.11 9.23 1.63
C SER A 38 7.11 10.33 1.30
N ASN A 39 6.64 10.39 0.07
CA ASN A 39 5.67 11.37 -0.38
C ASN A 39 4.93 10.86 -1.61
N GLY A 40 3.84 11.54 -1.97
CA GLY A 40 2.98 11.10 -3.06
C GLY A 40 3.65 11.12 -4.42
N GLN A 41 4.46 12.13 -4.71
CA GLN A 41 5.12 12.24 -6.01
C GLN A 41 6.10 11.10 -6.24
N ASP A 42 6.91 10.78 -5.24
CA ASP A 42 7.85 9.66 -5.33
C ASP A 42 7.10 8.33 -5.42
N ALA A 43 5.97 8.22 -4.73
CA ALA A 43 5.13 7.02 -4.82
C ALA A 43 4.67 6.78 -6.25
N ILE A 44 4.20 7.82 -6.92
CA ILE A 44 3.74 7.73 -8.31
C ILE A 44 4.90 7.28 -9.20
N THR A 45 6.06 7.90 -9.04
CA THR A 45 7.26 7.57 -9.82
C THR A 45 7.68 6.11 -9.61
N GLN A 46 7.69 5.65 -8.36
CA GLN A 46 8.04 4.27 -8.04
C GLN A 46 7.04 3.28 -8.65
N CYS A 47 5.76 3.57 -8.54
CA CYS A 47 4.73 2.68 -9.06
C CYS A 47 4.75 2.61 -10.58
N GLU A 48 4.98 3.73 -11.25
CA GLU A 48 5.10 3.76 -12.70
C GLU A 48 6.27 2.91 -13.19
N LYS A 49 7.39 3.02 -12.49
CA LYS A 49 8.62 2.31 -12.84
C LYS A 49 8.55 0.82 -12.50
N LEU A 50 8.05 0.49 -11.32
CA LEU A 50 8.14 -0.86 -10.77
C LEU A 50 6.90 -1.71 -11.01
N LYS A 51 5.75 -1.09 -11.25
CA LYS A 51 4.47 -1.78 -11.44
C LYS A 51 4.25 -2.86 -10.37
N PRO A 52 4.25 -2.49 -9.08
CA PRO A 52 4.13 -3.48 -8.01
C PRO A 52 2.75 -4.13 -8.01
N ASP A 53 2.68 -5.31 -7.40
CA ASP A 53 1.39 -5.97 -7.20
C ASP A 53 0.56 -5.23 -6.17
N LEU A 54 1.22 -4.67 -5.16
CA LEU A 54 0.57 -4.07 -4.00
C LEU A 54 1.28 -2.78 -3.61
N VAL A 55 0.49 -1.76 -3.23
CA VAL A 55 1.01 -0.51 -2.67
C VAL A 55 0.38 -0.30 -1.31
N LEU A 56 1.20 -0.11 -0.28
CA LEU A 56 0.73 0.30 1.05
C LEU A 56 0.93 1.80 1.14
N LEU A 57 -0.16 2.55 1.26
CA LEU A 57 -0.16 4.00 1.05
C LEU A 57 -0.82 4.75 2.20
N ASP A 58 -0.05 5.63 2.86
CA ASP A 58 -0.59 6.51 3.89
C ASP A 58 -1.35 7.69 3.26
N ILE A 59 -2.34 8.20 3.96
CA ILE A 59 -3.11 9.36 3.51
C ILE A 59 -2.37 10.66 3.87
N ILE A 60 -1.87 10.77 5.10
CA ILE A 60 -1.30 12.02 5.61
C ILE A 60 0.18 12.12 5.25
N MET A 61 0.46 12.90 4.20
CA MET A 61 1.83 13.13 3.74
C MET A 61 1.97 14.57 3.28
N PRO A 62 3.20 15.14 3.33
CA PRO A 62 3.41 16.51 2.87
C PRO A 62 3.22 16.64 1.36
N LYS A 63 2.80 17.82 0.91
CA LYS A 63 2.64 18.24 -0.49
C LYS A 63 1.48 17.57 -1.20
N MET A 64 1.44 16.26 -1.28
CA MET A 64 0.39 15.51 -1.95
C MET A 64 -0.08 14.42 -1.00
N ASP A 65 -1.35 14.44 -0.59
CA ASP A 65 -1.86 13.41 0.31
C ASP A 65 -2.06 12.06 -0.42
N GLY A 66 -2.28 11.01 0.36
CA GLY A 66 -2.40 9.67 -0.18
C GLY A 66 -3.59 9.48 -1.11
N LEU A 67 -4.67 10.24 -0.91
CA LEU A 67 -5.86 10.11 -1.76
C LEU A 67 -5.59 10.66 -3.16
N GLN A 68 -4.84 11.77 -3.25
CA GLN A 68 -4.41 12.30 -4.53
C GLN A 68 -3.43 11.36 -5.21
N ALA A 69 -2.49 10.81 -4.44
CA ALA A 69 -1.52 9.85 -4.96
C ALA A 69 -2.21 8.58 -5.48
N LEU A 70 -3.22 8.12 -4.77
CA LEU A 70 -4.01 6.94 -5.16
C LEU A 70 -4.57 7.07 -6.57
N GLU A 71 -5.18 8.22 -6.87
CA GLU A 71 -5.73 8.48 -8.20
C GLU A 71 -4.65 8.42 -9.29
N GLU A 72 -3.50 9.06 -9.02
CA GLU A 72 -2.41 9.09 -9.99
C GLU A 72 -1.75 7.72 -10.15
N ILE A 73 -1.63 6.96 -9.05
CA ILE A 73 -1.07 5.60 -9.11
C ILE A 73 -1.94 4.72 -10.01
N HIS A 74 -3.26 4.83 -9.91
CA HIS A 74 -4.14 4.05 -10.76
C HIS A 74 -3.97 4.38 -12.26
N LYS A 75 -3.59 5.61 -12.57
CA LYS A 75 -3.34 6.00 -13.97
C LYS A 75 -2.06 5.39 -14.51
N VAL A 76 -1.00 5.34 -13.69
CA VAL A 76 0.33 4.88 -14.14
C VAL A 76 0.56 3.40 -13.90
N SER A 77 -0.20 2.79 -12.98
CA SER A 77 -0.05 1.37 -12.63
C SER A 77 -1.42 0.77 -12.30
N PRO A 78 -2.30 0.65 -13.31
CA PRO A 78 -3.70 0.23 -13.08
C PRO A 78 -3.84 -1.17 -12.51
N GLU A 79 -2.85 -2.03 -12.67
CA GLU A 79 -2.89 -3.39 -12.14
C GLU A 79 -2.49 -3.47 -10.67
N SER A 80 -1.91 -2.41 -10.11
CA SER A 80 -1.50 -2.41 -8.71
C SER A 80 -2.70 -2.30 -7.78
N ILE A 81 -2.72 -3.14 -6.76
CA ILE A 81 -3.73 -3.06 -5.69
C ILE A 81 -3.22 -2.06 -4.66
N VAL A 82 -4.07 -1.15 -4.21
CA VAL A 82 -3.69 -0.17 -3.20
C VAL A 82 -4.43 -0.44 -1.90
N LEU A 83 -3.68 -0.61 -0.83
CA LEU A 83 -4.18 -0.75 0.53
C LEU A 83 -3.77 0.51 1.30
N MET A 84 -4.76 1.25 1.79
CA MET A 84 -4.49 2.45 2.59
C MET A 84 -4.07 2.04 3.99
N VAL A 85 -3.08 2.73 4.55
CA VAL A 85 -2.58 2.46 5.91
C VAL A 85 -2.45 3.81 6.61
N SER A 86 -3.41 4.17 7.46
CA SER A 86 -3.44 5.51 8.03
C SER A 86 -4.03 5.57 9.42
N ALA A 87 -3.64 6.61 10.18
CA ALA A 87 -4.25 6.92 11.47
C ALA A 87 -5.59 7.63 11.30
N ASP A 88 -5.80 8.27 10.14
CA ASP A 88 -7.04 8.99 9.85
C ASP A 88 -8.03 8.06 9.16
N ALA A 89 -8.78 7.33 9.97
CA ALA A 89 -9.76 6.34 9.50
C ALA A 89 -11.20 6.80 9.74
N THR A 90 -11.47 8.10 9.55
CA THR A 90 -12.84 8.59 9.62
C THR A 90 -13.63 7.94 8.49
N MET A 91 -14.95 7.82 8.69
CA MET A 91 -15.82 7.23 7.67
C MET A 91 -15.72 7.94 6.33
N ASP A 92 -15.59 9.27 6.37
CA ASP A 92 -15.45 10.07 5.14
C ASP A 92 -14.17 9.70 4.39
N LYS A 93 -13.06 9.58 5.10
CA LYS A 93 -11.78 9.24 4.47
C LYS A 93 -11.76 7.81 3.92
N VAL A 94 -12.31 6.87 4.67
CA VAL A 94 -12.42 5.48 4.22
C VAL A 94 -13.29 5.39 2.97
N ALA A 95 -14.46 6.04 3.00
CA ALA A 95 -15.38 6.05 1.86
C ALA A 95 -14.74 6.69 0.63
N GLU A 96 -14.03 7.80 0.82
CA GLU A 96 -13.34 8.48 -0.28
C GLU A 96 -12.25 7.59 -0.89
N ALA A 97 -11.47 6.90 -0.04
CA ALA A 97 -10.41 6.02 -0.51
C ALA A 97 -10.99 4.87 -1.36
N ILE A 98 -12.04 4.23 -0.87
CA ILE A 98 -12.69 3.15 -1.60
C ILE A 98 -13.25 3.65 -2.94
N LYS A 99 -13.91 4.81 -2.92
CA LYS A 99 -14.47 5.42 -4.12
C LYS A 99 -13.38 5.71 -5.16
N LYS A 100 -12.18 6.07 -4.72
CA LYS A 100 -11.05 6.38 -5.60
C LYS A 100 -10.27 5.14 -6.02
N GLY A 101 -10.68 3.96 -5.56
CA GLY A 101 -10.13 2.70 -6.02
C GLY A 101 -9.25 1.94 -5.06
N ALA A 102 -9.16 2.37 -3.79
CA ALA A 102 -8.44 1.58 -2.79
C ALA A 102 -9.17 0.26 -2.56
N SER A 103 -8.41 -0.82 -2.41
CA SER A 103 -8.98 -2.14 -2.19
C SER A 103 -9.25 -2.45 -0.72
N GLY A 104 -8.69 -1.64 0.17
CA GLY A 104 -8.91 -1.82 1.60
C GLY A 104 -8.25 -0.71 2.39
N PHE A 105 -8.41 -0.79 3.73
CA PHE A 105 -7.95 0.23 4.64
C PHE A 105 -7.51 -0.42 5.95
N VAL A 106 -6.31 -0.10 6.41
CA VAL A 106 -5.79 -0.57 7.70
C VAL A 106 -5.52 0.65 8.57
N VAL A 107 -5.95 0.59 9.82
CA VAL A 107 -5.87 1.71 10.75
C VAL A 107 -4.63 1.57 11.62
N LYS A 108 -3.88 2.66 11.76
CA LYS A 108 -2.77 2.73 12.72
C LYS A 108 -3.33 2.89 14.14
N PRO A 109 -2.68 2.36 15.19
CA PRO A 109 -1.38 1.70 15.17
C PRO A 109 -1.46 0.30 14.55
N LEU A 110 -0.39 -0.10 13.86
CA LEU A 110 -0.37 -1.34 13.11
C LEU A 110 -0.17 -2.57 13.98
N LYS A 111 -0.91 -3.61 13.64
CA LYS A 111 -0.67 -4.95 14.16
C LYS A 111 -0.29 -5.81 12.97
N ALA A 112 0.84 -6.51 13.06
CA ALA A 112 1.35 -7.31 11.96
C ALA A 112 0.30 -8.29 11.42
N ALA A 113 -0.38 -9.00 12.32
CA ALA A 113 -1.40 -9.98 11.93
C ALA A 113 -2.54 -9.33 11.14
N SER A 114 -2.98 -8.13 11.54
CA SER A 114 -4.06 -7.42 10.85
C SER A 114 -3.66 -6.98 9.45
N VAL A 115 -2.44 -6.45 9.31
CA VAL A 115 -1.91 -6.02 8.01
C VAL A 115 -1.82 -7.22 7.07
N LEU A 116 -1.21 -8.30 7.53
CA LEU A 116 -1.00 -9.50 6.72
C LEU A 116 -2.31 -10.16 6.32
N ASP A 117 -3.26 -10.21 7.25
CA ASP A 117 -4.57 -10.78 6.97
C ASP A 117 -5.32 -9.99 5.91
N ARG A 118 -5.27 -8.67 5.99
CA ARG A 118 -5.93 -7.80 5.01
C ARG A 118 -5.30 -7.96 3.63
N ILE A 119 -3.97 -8.00 3.57
CA ILE A 119 -3.24 -8.20 2.31
C ILE A 119 -3.63 -9.53 1.68
N GLU A 120 -3.63 -10.58 2.47
CA GLU A 120 -3.96 -11.93 2.00
C GLU A 120 -5.38 -11.99 1.44
N THR A 121 -6.33 -11.39 2.15
CA THR A 121 -7.72 -11.35 1.73
C THR A 121 -7.87 -10.64 0.38
N ILE A 122 -7.21 -9.50 0.23
CA ILE A 122 -7.26 -8.70 -1.00
C ILE A 122 -6.65 -9.46 -2.18
N LEU A 123 -5.50 -10.08 -1.97
CA LEU A 123 -4.81 -10.82 -3.03
C LEU A 123 -5.61 -12.05 -3.47
N LYS A 124 -6.26 -12.72 -2.54
CA LYS A 124 -7.14 -13.86 -2.87
C LYS A 124 -8.35 -13.41 -3.69
N ALA A 125 -8.95 -12.30 -3.33
CA ALA A 125 -10.08 -11.76 -4.07
C ALA A 125 -9.68 -11.42 -5.51
N ARG A 126 -8.49 -10.85 -5.70
CA ARG A 126 -7.96 -10.52 -7.03
C ARG A 126 -7.79 -11.77 -7.89
N LYS A 127 -7.28 -12.86 -7.32
CA LYS A 127 -7.05 -14.10 -8.06
C LYS A 127 -8.33 -14.75 -8.54
N LYS A 128 -9.43 -14.55 -7.81
CA LYS A 128 -10.74 -15.11 -8.18
C LYS A 128 -11.48 -14.26 -9.21
N GLY A 129 -11.12 -13.00 -9.30
CA GLY A 129 -11.71 -12.08 -10.25
C GLY A 129 -10.95 -12.05 -11.53
#